data_4eb78cb6baf4a8dde0359c8a9cb8a642
#
_entry.id   4eb78cb6baf4a8dde0359c8a9cb8a642
#
_cell.length_a   1.000
_cell.length_b   1.000
_cell.length_c   1.000
_cell.angle_alpha   90.00
_cell.angle_beta   90.00
_cell.angle_gamma   90.00
#
_symmetry.space_group_name_H-M   'P 1'
#
loop_
_entity.id
_entity.type
_entity.pdbx_description
1 polymer ?
#
loop_
_entity_poly.entity_id
_entity_poly.type
_entity_poly.pdbx_seq_one_letter_code
_entity_poly.pdbx_strand_id
1 'polypeptide(L)'
;MESSKKAWVRKNIKRLRRTQGCLTDCVAFYLNLHPERVPYFVYPRHGWNDRLKRFFARYGLKVYWTTCRKVPKRGMHIVCGNSLNWKTYAHVVVYRNGRIAYDPDWPSRWNRERLTHRLVVEDTSNG
;
A
#
# COMPACT_ATOMS: atom_id res chain seq x y z
N MET A 1 4.33 6.33 21.12
CA MET A 1 5.65 6.49 20.46
C MET A 1 5.56 6.00 19.03
N GLU A 2 6.06 6.80 18.12
CA GLU A 2 6.06 6.44 16.70
C GLU A 2 7.12 5.38 16.41
N SER A 3 6.81 4.39 15.56
CA SER A 3 7.80 3.40 15.16
C SER A 3 8.92 4.07 14.35
N SER A 4 10.12 3.53 14.41
CA SER A 4 11.26 4.03 13.64
C SER A 4 10.97 4.04 12.14
N LYS A 5 10.19 3.08 11.66
CA LYS A 5 9.76 3.00 10.27
C LYS A 5 8.86 4.18 9.88
N LYS A 6 7.87 4.51 10.72
CA LYS A 6 6.99 5.66 10.47
C LYS A 6 7.77 6.97 10.49
N ALA A 7 8.66 7.12 11.45
CA ALA A 7 9.51 8.29 11.54
C ALA A 7 10.39 8.44 10.30
N TRP A 8 10.97 7.34 9.83
CA TRP A 8 11.80 7.35 8.63
C TRP A 8 11.00 7.75 7.39
N VAL A 9 9.82 7.16 7.21
CA VAL A 9 8.95 7.46 6.07
C VAL A 9 8.55 8.93 6.08
N ARG A 10 8.12 9.44 7.23
CA ARG A 10 7.73 10.84 7.37
C ARG A 10 8.87 11.79 6.99
N LYS A 11 10.07 11.49 7.47
CA LYS A 11 11.26 12.29 7.19
C LYS A 11 11.65 12.29 5.72
N ASN A 12 11.41 11.19 5.03
CA ASN A 12 11.86 10.99 3.66
C ASN A 12 10.73 11.01 2.62
N ILE A 13 9.57 11.52 2.99
CA ILE A 13 8.37 11.41 2.15
C ILE A 13 8.54 12.08 0.79
N LYS A 14 9.21 13.22 0.70
CA LYS A 14 9.46 13.89 -0.58
C LYS A 14 10.30 13.03 -1.51
N ARG A 15 11.33 12.38 -0.97
CA ARG A 15 12.19 11.49 -1.74
C ARG A 15 11.41 10.28 -2.22
N LEU A 16 10.58 9.69 -1.35
CA LEU A 16 9.75 8.54 -1.69
C LEU A 16 8.76 8.87 -2.79
N ARG A 17 8.13 10.03 -2.73
CA ARG A 17 7.19 10.47 -3.77
C ARG A 17 7.83 10.58 -5.14
N ARG A 18 9.12 10.93 -5.21
CA ARG A 18 9.83 11.07 -6.47
C ARG A 18 10.31 9.74 -7.03
N THR A 19 10.71 8.81 -6.17
CA THR A 19 11.42 7.60 -6.58
C THR A 19 10.67 6.32 -6.29
N GLN A 20 9.75 6.38 -5.31
CA GLN A 20 9.06 5.21 -4.84
C GLN A 20 7.59 5.29 -5.14
N GLY A 21 6.77 4.65 -5.43
CA GLY A 21 5.33 4.79 -5.60
C GLY A 21 4.61 4.58 -4.29
N CYS A 22 3.37 5.02 -4.25
CA CYS A 22 2.55 4.84 -3.07
C CYS A 22 2.36 3.36 -2.72
N LEU A 23 2.32 2.48 -3.72
CA LEU A 23 2.19 1.04 -3.48
C LEU A 23 3.40 0.49 -2.72
N THR A 24 4.61 0.84 -3.12
CA THR A 24 5.83 0.41 -2.44
C THR A 24 5.82 0.82 -0.98
N ASP A 25 5.44 2.06 -0.71
CA ASP A 25 5.41 2.59 0.65
C ASP A 25 4.34 1.92 1.51
N CYS A 26 3.17 1.65 0.94
CA CYS A 26 2.11 0.95 1.64
C CYS A 26 2.47 -0.50 1.95
N VAL A 27 3.14 -1.18 1.03
CA VAL A 27 3.61 -2.56 1.26
C VAL A 27 4.64 -2.58 2.39
N ALA A 28 5.57 -1.62 2.39
CA ALA A 28 6.55 -1.49 3.47
C ALA A 28 5.86 -1.31 4.82
N PHE A 29 4.87 -0.43 4.88
CA PHE A 29 4.11 -0.20 6.10
C PHE A 29 3.37 -1.47 6.52
N TYR A 30 2.69 -2.12 5.59
CA TYR A 30 1.89 -3.31 5.86
C TYR A 30 2.73 -4.46 6.41
N LEU A 31 3.90 -4.70 5.81
CA LEU A 31 4.79 -5.79 6.22
C LEU A 31 5.77 -5.38 7.33
N ASN A 32 5.68 -4.16 7.81
CA ASN A 32 6.59 -3.61 8.82
C ASN A 32 8.06 -3.69 8.39
N LEU A 33 8.31 -3.31 7.14
CA LEU A 33 9.65 -3.28 6.56
C LEU A 33 10.09 -1.84 6.33
N HIS A 34 11.41 -1.64 6.31
CA HIS A 34 11.96 -0.38 5.85
C HIS A 34 11.68 -0.23 4.35
N PRO A 35 11.22 0.94 3.86
CA PRO A 35 10.88 1.10 2.44
C PRO A 35 12.01 0.75 1.48
N GLU A 36 13.27 0.92 1.87
CA GLU A 36 14.40 0.56 1.04
C GLU A 36 14.51 -0.96 0.78
N ARG A 37 13.84 -1.78 1.59
CA ARG A 37 13.81 -3.23 1.41
C ARG A 37 12.67 -3.70 0.51
N VAL A 38 11.85 -2.76 0.02
CA VAL A 38 10.68 -3.08 -0.79
C VAL A 38 10.93 -2.61 -2.21
N PRO A 39 10.76 -3.48 -3.22
CA PRO A 39 10.96 -3.08 -4.61
C PRO A 39 10.00 -1.99 -5.06
N TYR A 40 10.42 -1.23 -6.07
CA TYR A 40 9.53 -0.31 -6.76
C TYR A 40 8.72 -1.11 -7.78
N PHE A 41 7.52 -1.52 -7.40
CA PHE A 41 6.73 -2.49 -8.18
C PHE A 41 6.26 -1.98 -9.53
N VAL A 42 5.82 -0.74 -9.60
CA VAL A 42 5.08 -0.22 -10.76
C VAL A 42 5.95 0.21 -11.93
N TYR A 43 7.25 0.08 -11.81
CA TYR A 43 8.17 0.36 -12.91
C TYR A 43 9.18 -0.78 -13.07
N PRO A 44 9.36 -1.29 -14.28
CA PRO A 44 8.56 -1.02 -15.47
C PRO A 44 7.10 -1.49 -15.31
N ARG A 45 6.19 -0.83 -16.02
CA ARG A 45 4.76 -1.11 -15.89
C ARG A 45 4.38 -2.57 -16.14
N HIS A 46 5.01 -3.16 -17.13
CA HIS A 46 4.74 -4.54 -17.47
C HIS A 46 5.20 -5.46 -16.34
N GLY A 47 4.30 -6.35 -15.90
CA GLY A 47 4.63 -7.36 -14.91
C GLY A 47 4.67 -6.87 -13.46
N TRP A 48 4.22 -5.65 -13.15
CA TRP A 48 4.30 -5.12 -11.79
C TRP A 48 3.51 -5.97 -10.78
N ASN A 49 2.35 -6.47 -11.19
CA ASN A 49 1.51 -7.26 -10.30
C ASN A 49 2.16 -8.61 -9.97
N ASP A 50 2.84 -9.21 -10.93
CA ASP A 50 3.59 -10.45 -10.68
C ASP A 50 4.77 -10.20 -9.73
N ARG A 51 5.43 -9.05 -9.85
CA ARG A 51 6.51 -8.68 -8.93
C ARG A 51 5.97 -8.50 -7.51
N LEU A 52 4.80 -7.87 -7.38
CA LEU A 52 4.12 -7.72 -6.09
C LEU A 52 3.83 -9.08 -5.47
N LYS A 53 3.24 -9.98 -6.23
CA LYS A 53 2.91 -11.33 -5.76
C LYS A 53 4.15 -12.10 -5.33
N ARG A 54 5.22 -12.04 -6.11
CA ARG A 54 6.48 -12.72 -5.78
C ARG A 54 7.12 -12.16 -4.51
N PHE A 55 7.01 -10.85 -4.32
CA PHE A 55 7.56 -10.24 -3.11
C PHE A 55 6.83 -10.74 -1.86
N PHE A 56 5.50 -10.74 -1.88
CA PHE A 56 4.72 -11.27 -0.75
C PHE A 56 4.96 -12.76 -0.52
N ALA A 57 5.18 -13.52 -1.59
CA ALA A 57 5.44 -14.95 -1.47
C ALA A 57 6.69 -15.26 -0.65
N ARG A 58 7.66 -14.36 -0.60
CA ARG A 58 8.85 -14.50 0.25
C ARG A 58 8.51 -14.57 1.73
N TYR A 59 7.35 -14.04 2.10
CA TYR A 59 6.88 -14.02 3.49
C TYR A 59 5.78 -15.05 3.74
N GLY A 60 5.60 -16.00 2.81
CA GLY A 60 4.58 -17.02 2.93
C GLY A 60 3.17 -16.48 2.71
N LEU A 61 3.04 -15.41 1.93
CA LEU A 61 1.78 -14.73 1.73
C LEU A 61 1.37 -14.77 0.25
N LYS A 62 0.09 -15.02 0.02
CA LYS A 62 -0.53 -14.95 -1.30
C LYS A 62 -1.40 -13.70 -1.35
N VAL A 63 -1.27 -12.92 -2.42
CA VAL A 63 -2.04 -11.70 -2.56
C VAL A 63 -2.77 -11.66 -3.89
N TYR A 64 -3.94 -11.00 -3.88
CA TYR A 64 -4.69 -10.69 -5.08
C TYR A 64 -5.59 -9.49 -4.84
N TRP A 65 -5.90 -8.77 -5.90
CA TRP A 65 -6.79 -7.61 -5.82
C TRP A 65 -8.23 -8.04 -5.95
N THR A 66 -9.10 -7.41 -5.19
CA THR A 66 -10.55 -7.59 -5.32
C THR A 66 -11.22 -6.22 -5.27
N THR A 67 -12.41 -6.13 -5.87
CA THR A 67 -13.16 -4.88 -5.80
C THR A 67 -13.54 -4.57 -4.36
N CYS A 68 -13.53 -3.28 -4.03
CA CYS A 68 -13.82 -2.83 -2.67
C CYS A 68 -14.49 -1.47 -2.74
N ARG A 69 -15.71 -1.36 -2.24
CA ARG A 69 -16.44 -0.10 -2.21
C ARG A 69 -16.61 0.46 -0.82
N LYS A 70 -16.36 -0.36 0.20
CA LYS A 70 -16.40 0.04 1.61
C LYS A 70 -15.13 -0.39 2.29
N VAL A 71 -14.61 0.47 3.15
CA VAL A 71 -13.43 0.15 3.95
C VAL A 71 -13.77 -0.97 4.92
N PRO A 72 -12.96 -2.06 4.97
CA PRO A 72 -13.16 -3.10 5.96
C PRO A 72 -13.03 -2.54 7.38
N LYS A 73 -13.93 -2.96 8.26
CA LYS A 73 -13.99 -2.43 9.63
C LYS A 73 -12.91 -3.00 10.55
N ARG A 74 -12.36 -4.16 10.20
CA ARG A 74 -11.37 -4.85 11.03
C ARG A 74 -10.14 -5.20 10.23
N GLY A 75 -8.99 -5.20 10.91
CA GLY A 75 -7.73 -5.59 10.32
C GLY A 75 -7.06 -4.50 9.55
N MET A 76 -5.87 -4.83 9.04
CA MET A 76 -5.07 -3.91 8.25
C MET A 76 -5.19 -4.27 6.78
N HIS A 77 -5.48 -3.27 5.95
CA HIS A 77 -5.74 -3.47 4.53
C HIS A 77 -5.06 -2.41 3.68
N ILE A 78 -4.44 -2.86 2.59
CA ILE A 78 -3.97 -1.96 1.54
C ILE A 78 -5.15 -1.71 0.60
N VAL A 79 -5.54 -0.46 0.44
CA VAL A 79 -6.72 -0.07 -0.31
C VAL A 79 -6.33 0.90 -1.41
N CYS A 80 -6.90 0.68 -2.59
CA CYS A 80 -6.67 1.47 -3.77
C CYS A 80 -7.93 2.25 -4.13
N GLY A 81 -7.77 3.46 -4.62
CA GLY A 81 -8.87 4.28 -5.08
C GLY A 81 -8.38 5.39 -5.98
N ASN A 82 -9.31 6.17 -6.52
CA ASN A 82 -8.98 7.30 -7.37
C ASN A 82 -8.61 8.50 -6.52
N SER A 83 -7.45 9.08 -6.78
CA SER A 83 -7.03 10.29 -6.10
C SER A 83 -7.83 11.50 -6.58
N LEU A 84 -8.12 12.43 -5.66
CA LEU A 84 -8.74 13.71 -6.02
C LEU A 84 -7.82 14.57 -6.87
N ASN A 85 -6.52 14.42 -6.71
CA ASN A 85 -5.52 15.22 -7.42
C ASN A 85 -5.14 14.66 -8.78
N TRP A 86 -5.33 13.37 -8.97
CA TRP A 86 -4.82 12.67 -10.15
C TRP A 86 -5.95 11.88 -10.77
N LYS A 87 -6.54 12.43 -11.83
CA LYS A 87 -7.67 11.78 -12.50
C LYS A 87 -7.32 10.44 -13.13
N THR A 88 -6.04 10.23 -13.43
CA THR A 88 -5.57 9.07 -14.19
C THR A 88 -4.80 8.05 -13.34
N TYR A 89 -4.50 8.37 -12.08
CA TYR A 89 -3.68 7.50 -11.25
C TYR A 89 -4.45 6.99 -10.04
N ALA A 90 -4.33 5.71 -9.80
CA ALA A 90 -4.81 5.11 -8.56
C ALA A 90 -3.89 5.52 -7.42
N HIS A 91 -4.48 5.87 -6.29
CA HIS A 91 -3.76 6.13 -5.05
C HIS A 91 -3.96 4.95 -4.10
N VAL A 92 -2.95 4.65 -3.30
CA VAL A 92 -2.95 3.52 -2.39
C VAL A 92 -2.69 4.02 -0.97
N VAL A 93 -3.48 3.55 -0.02
CA VAL A 93 -3.34 3.87 1.40
C VAL A 93 -3.50 2.60 2.22
N VAL A 94 -3.09 2.66 3.48
CA VAL A 94 -3.29 1.56 4.42
C VAL A 94 -4.35 1.96 5.45
N TYR A 95 -5.36 1.11 5.60
CA TYR A 95 -6.38 1.24 6.64
C TYR A 95 -6.11 0.22 7.75
N ARG A 96 -6.41 0.63 8.98
CA ARG A 96 -6.42 -0.27 10.12
C ARG A 96 -7.72 -0.06 10.89
N ASN A 97 -8.52 -1.12 10.99
CA ASN A 97 -9.79 -1.09 11.71
C ASN A 97 -10.69 0.07 11.26
N GLY A 98 -10.79 0.26 9.95
CA GLY A 98 -11.67 1.24 9.34
C GLY A 98 -11.12 2.66 9.29
N ARG A 99 -9.91 2.90 9.77
CA ARG A 99 -9.29 4.23 9.77
C ARG A 99 -7.98 4.22 8.99
N ILE A 100 -7.64 5.35 8.38
CA ILE A 100 -6.36 5.48 7.69
C ILE A 100 -5.23 5.35 8.71
N ALA A 101 -4.37 4.34 8.50
CA ALA A 101 -3.19 4.14 9.30
C ALA A 101 -1.96 4.77 8.65
N TYR A 102 -1.94 4.80 7.31
CA TYR A 102 -0.81 5.36 6.58
C TYR A 102 -1.26 5.80 5.19
N ASP A 103 -0.94 7.04 4.84
CA ASP A 103 -1.15 7.61 3.52
C ASP A 103 0.17 8.20 3.05
N PRO A 104 0.79 7.64 1.99
CA PRO A 104 2.07 8.17 1.49
C PRO A 104 1.96 9.56 0.87
N ASP A 105 0.75 10.02 0.57
CA ASP A 105 0.53 11.36 0.00
C ASP A 105 -0.03 12.31 1.07
N TRP A 106 0.77 12.61 2.06
CA TRP A 106 0.41 13.53 3.13
C TRP A 106 0.80 14.97 2.78
N PRO A 107 -0.08 15.99 3.02
CA PRO A 107 -1.43 15.88 3.55
C PRO A 107 -2.36 15.17 2.59
N SER A 108 -3.23 14.34 3.16
CA SER A 108 -4.02 13.41 2.39
C SER A 108 -5.07 14.12 1.52
N ARG A 109 -5.15 13.71 0.27
CA ARG A 109 -6.24 14.04 -0.64
C ARG A 109 -7.07 12.80 -0.96
N TRP A 110 -6.95 11.80 -0.12
CA TRP A 110 -7.68 10.55 -0.25
C TRP A 110 -9.17 10.78 -0.08
N ASN A 111 -9.95 10.15 -0.95
CA ASN A 111 -11.41 10.18 -0.87
C ASN A 111 -11.93 8.74 -0.73
N ARG A 112 -12.39 8.38 0.48
CA ARG A 112 -12.86 7.03 0.76
C ARG A 112 -14.10 6.63 -0.05
N GLU A 113 -14.83 7.60 -0.63
CA GLU A 113 -15.98 7.32 -1.49
C GLU A 113 -15.55 6.84 -2.88
N ARG A 114 -14.28 6.98 -3.22
CA ARG A 114 -13.73 6.59 -4.51
C ARG A 114 -12.89 5.32 -4.44
N LEU A 115 -13.18 4.46 -3.47
CA LEU A 115 -12.53 3.16 -3.37
C LEU A 115 -12.83 2.31 -4.59
N THR A 116 -11.81 1.62 -5.08
CA THR A 116 -11.95 0.71 -6.22
C THR A 116 -11.60 -0.72 -5.87
N HIS A 117 -10.46 -0.92 -5.19
CA HIS A 117 -9.94 -2.25 -4.93
C HIS A 117 -9.25 -2.31 -3.57
N ARG A 118 -9.12 -3.52 -3.04
CA ARG A 118 -8.24 -3.79 -1.91
C ARG A 118 -7.37 -5.01 -2.21
N LEU A 119 -6.21 -5.07 -1.59
CA LEU A 119 -5.32 -6.21 -1.69
C LEU A 119 -5.70 -7.22 -0.63
N VAL A 120 -6.12 -8.39 -1.07
CA VAL A 120 -6.39 -9.52 -0.16
C VAL A 120 -5.07 -10.21 0.11
N VAL A 121 -4.76 -10.43 1.38
CA VAL A 121 -3.53 -11.09 1.81
C VAL A 121 -3.91 -12.35 2.58
N GLU A 122 -3.44 -13.50 2.10
CA GLU A 122 -3.73 -14.80 2.69
C GLU A 122 -2.43 -15.48 3.11
N ASP A 123 -2.44 -16.08 4.29
CA ASP A 123 -1.29 -16.84 4.77
C ASP A 123 -1.30 -18.22 4.12
N THR A 124 -0.26 -18.54 3.36
CA THR A 124 -0.12 -19.83 2.71
C THR A 124 0.65 -20.85 3.54
N SER A 125 1.26 -20.42 4.64
CA SER A 125 2.09 -21.29 5.47
C SER A 125 1.28 -22.37 6.20
N ASN A 126 -0.02 -22.17 6.30
CA ASN A 126 -0.95 -23.11 6.94
C ASN A 126 -1.72 -23.98 5.94
N GLY A 127 -1.33 -23.91 4.70
CA GLY A 127 -2.01 -24.57 3.59
C GLY A 127 -2.01 -26.05 3.57
#